data_9207a454e9d2940b349cf6c66cfe92c3
#
_entry.id   9207a454e9d2940b349cf6c66cfe92c3
#
_cell.length_a   1.000
_cell.length_b   1.000
_cell.length_c   1.000
_cell.angle_alpha   90.00
_cell.angle_beta   90.00
_cell.angle_gamma   90.00
#
_symmetry.space_group_name_H-M   'P 1'
#
loop_
_entity.id
_entity.type
_entity.pdbx_description
1 polymer ?
#
loop_
_entity_poly.entity_id
_entity_poly.type
_entity_poly.pdbx_seq_one_letter_code
_entity_poly.pdbx_strand_id
1 'polypeptide(L)'
;MMCPKDIYQAHLDKAGQAILDYDFSTVLDMVHYPSFIETDDVTLRIPDRESYLPSIKSLRDNFAKRGVTAYYRICREAVFAHDDPNRIEGIHEVYALSGATPVLDPYLTQMSLIHRDGKWLGAGLRSATSNKHWQLVKHPEPIKASPVPETALKETQI
;
A
#
# COMPACT_ATOMS: atom_id res chain seq x y z
N MET A 1 -6.10 15.06 20.82
CA MET A 1 -6.46 14.65 19.43
C MET A 1 -5.18 14.36 18.65
N MET A 2 -5.08 13.18 18.08
CA MET A 2 -3.90 12.85 17.26
C MET A 2 -3.93 13.60 15.94
N CYS A 3 -2.76 14.06 15.49
CA CYS A 3 -2.67 14.71 14.18
C CYS A 3 -2.66 13.63 13.07
N PRO A 4 -3.03 14.02 11.83
CA PRO A 4 -3.11 13.04 10.73
C PRO A 4 -1.80 12.31 10.50
N LYS A 5 -0.67 12.98 10.67
CA LYS A 5 0.65 12.38 10.47
C LYS A 5 0.93 11.26 11.47
N ASP A 6 0.55 11.45 12.73
CA ASP A 6 0.74 10.43 13.77
C ASP A 6 -0.16 9.22 13.53
N ILE A 7 -1.41 9.45 13.14
CA ILE A 7 -2.36 8.39 12.80
C ILE A 7 -1.83 7.58 11.62
N TYR A 8 -1.38 8.27 10.60
CA TYR A 8 -0.87 7.66 9.38
C TYR A 8 0.39 6.82 9.67
N GLN A 9 1.34 7.38 10.43
CA GLN A 9 2.58 6.66 10.76
C GLN A 9 2.30 5.43 11.62
N ALA A 10 1.39 5.53 12.58
CA ALA A 10 1.02 4.39 13.43
C ALA A 10 0.41 3.24 12.60
N HIS A 11 -0.40 3.58 11.60
CA HIS A 11 -0.97 2.59 10.67
C HIS A 11 0.14 1.91 9.87
N LEU A 12 1.08 2.68 9.33
CA LEU A 12 2.22 2.14 8.58
C LEU A 12 3.06 1.19 9.42
N ASP A 13 3.38 1.59 10.65
CA ASP A 13 4.23 0.81 11.55
C ASP A 13 3.57 -0.52 11.91
N LYS A 14 2.30 -0.49 12.26
CA LYS A 14 1.55 -1.69 12.62
C LYS A 14 1.44 -2.67 11.45
N ALA A 15 1.07 -2.16 10.28
CA ALA A 15 0.94 -2.99 9.08
C ALA A 15 2.29 -3.56 8.63
N GLY A 16 3.34 -2.75 8.67
CA GLY A 16 4.68 -3.18 8.28
C GLY A 16 5.22 -4.28 9.19
N GLN A 17 5.06 -4.12 10.50
CA GLN A 17 5.49 -5.13 11.47
C GLN A 17 4.70 -6.44 11.29
N ALA A 18 3.40 -6.33 11.08
CA ALA A 18 2.55 -7.50 10.84
C ALA A 18 2.98 -8.28 9.59
N ILE A 19 3.36 -7.58 8.52
CA ILE A 19 3.87 -8.22 7.30
C ILE A 19 5.16 -8.99 7.61
N LEU A 20 6.11 -8.36 8.28
CA LEU A 20 7.37 -9.01 8.63
C LEU A 20 7.16 -10.23 9.53
N ASP A 21 6.20 -10.17 10.43
CA ASP A 21 5.91 -11.22 11.40
C ASP A 21 5.02 -12.34 10.83
N TYR A 22 4.67 -12.30 9.57
CA TYR A 22 3.71 -13.25 8.96
C TYR A 22 2.32 -13.18 9.58
N ASP A 23 1.99 -12.08 10.23
CA ASP A 23 0.68 -11.86 10.83
C ASP A 23 -0.29 -11.27 9.79
N PHE A 24 -0.67 -12.11 8.85
CA PHE A 24 -1.51 -11.68 7.73
C PHE A 24 -2.92 -11.29 8.17
N SER A 25 -3.43 -11.91 9.22
CA SER A 25 -4.74 -11.57 9.75
C SER A 25 -4.82 -10.10 10.17
N THR A 26 -3.82 -9.60 10.87
CA THR A 26 -3.74 -8.19 11.25
C THR A 26 -3.72 -7.28 10.02
N VAL A 27 -2.92 -7.61 9.02
CA VAL A 27 -2.85 -6.81 7.78
C VAL A 27 -4.22 -6.76 7.09
N LEU A 28 -4.87 -7.91 6.98
CA LEU A 28 -6.18 -8.01 6.34
C LEU A 28 -7.25 -7.19 7.07
N ASP A 29 -7.16 -7.11 8.39
CA ASP A 29 -8.10 -6.34 9.21
C ASP A 29 -7.84 -4.84 9.18
N MET A 30 -6.73 -4.40 8.60
CA MET A 30 -6.35 -2.98 8.50
C MET A 30 -6.77 -2.33 7.19
N VAL A 31 -7.54 -3.02 6.37
CA VAL A 31 -7.95 -2.56 5.03
C VAL A 31 -9.46 -2.42 4.97
N HIS A 32 -9.91 -1.35 4.33
CA HIS A 32 -11.31 -1.15 3.98
C HIS A 32 -11.54 -1.72 2.58
N TYR A 33 -12.46 -2.68 2.48
CA TYR A 33 -12.78 -3.33 1.20
C TYR A 33 -14.05 -2.74 0.59
N PRO A 34 -14.15 -2.64 -0.74
CA PRO A 34 -13.13 -2.95 -1.73
C PRO A 34 -11.99 -1.93 -1.72
N SER A 35 -10.79 -2.40 -2.07
CA SER A 35 -9.60 -1.56 -2.11
C SER A 35 -8.82 -1.82 -3.39
N PHE A 36 -7.65 -1.19 -3.51
CA PHE A 36 -6.76 -1.41 -4.64
C PHE A 36 -5.32 -1.11 -4.25
N ILE A 37 -4.39 -1.70 -4.98
CA ILE A 37 -2.97 -1.33 -4.94
C ILE A 37 -2.55 -1.12 -6.39
N GLU A 38 -1.98 0.04 -6.67
CA GLU A 38 -1.47 0.38 -7.99
C GLU A 38 0.04 0.56 -7.94
N THR A 39 0.73 -0.10 -8.86
CA THR A 39 2.16 0.10 -9.10
C THR A 39 2.32 0.70 -10.49
N ASP A 40 3.56 0.94 -10.94
CA ASP A 40 3.80 1.53 -12.26
C ASP A 40 3.28 0.66 -13.41
N ASP A 41 3.19 -0.65 -13.20
CA ASP A 41 2.87 -1.62 -14.25
C ASP A 41 1.65 -2.50 -13.97
N VAL A 42 1.09 -2.48 -12.75
CA VAL A 42 0.00 -3.38 -12.36
C VAL A 42 -1.01 -2.64 -11.50
N THR A 43 -2.29 -2.94 -11.69
CA THR A 43 -3.34 -2.56 -10.74
C THR A 43 -3.94 -3.83 -10.15
N LEU A 44 -3.80 -3.98 -8.84
CA LEU A 44 -4.39 -5.08 -8.09
C LEU A 44 -5.71 -4.60 -7.48
N ARG A 45 -6.82 -5.19 -7.90
CA ARG A 45 -8.13 -4.94 -7.29
C ARG A 45 -8.34 -5.90 -6.14
N ILE A 46 -8.81 -5.36 -5.02
CA ILE A 46 -9.00 -6.14 -3.79
C ILE A 46 -10.46 -6.00 -3.38
N PRO A 47 -11.35 -6.85 -3.93
CA PRO A 47 -12.78 -6.72 -3.64
C PRO A 47 -13.15 -7.11 -2.21
N ASP A 48 -12.40 -8.03 -1.61
CA ASP A 48 -12.68 -8.56 -0.28
C ASP A 48 -11.41 -9.04 0.42
N ARG A 49 -11.58 -9.43 1.67
CA ARG A 49 -10.50 -9.87 2.55
C ARG A 49 -9.77 -11.10 2.00
N GLU A 50 -10.52 -12.09 1.52
CA GLU A 50 -9.94 -13.33 1.00
C GLU A 50 -9.10 -13.11 -0.24
N SER A 51 -9.49 -12.18 -1.09
CA SER A 51 -8.75 -11.86 -2.33
C SER A 51 -7.39 -11.24 -2.07
N TYR A 52 -7.21 -10.60 -0.92
CA TYR A 52 -5.96 -9.91 -0.59
C TYR A 52 -4.90 -10.87 -0.04
N LEU A 53 -5.30 -11.96 0.60
CA LEU A 53 -4.37 -12.87 1.27
C LEU A 53 -3.28 -13.43 0.34
N PRO A 54 -3.57 -13.92 -0.87
CA PRO A 54 -2.52 -14.42 -1.76
C PRO A 54 -1.48 -13.35 -2.10
N SER A 55 -1.90 -12.10 -2.25
CA SER A 55 -0.99 -11.00 -2.61
C SER A 55 -0.06 -10.65 -1.46
N ILE A 56 -0.56 -10.63 -0.22
CA ILE A 56 0.28 -10.37 0.95
C ILE A 56 1.29 -11.50 1.14
N LYS A 57 0.85 -12.73 0.97
CA LYS A 57 1.75 -13.90 1.04
C LYS A 57 2.84 -13.83 -0.03
N SER A 58 2.47 -13.45 -1.25
CA SER A 58 3.43 -13.27 -2.34
C SER A 58 4.45 -12.19 -2.02
N LEU A 59 4.01 -11.07 -1.49
CA LEU A 59 4.90 -9.99 -1.06
C LEU A 59 5.89 -10.48 0.01
N ARG A 60 5.38 -11.17 1.03
CA ARG A 60 6.23 -11.66 2.13
C ARG A 60 7.24 -12.71 1.64
N ASP A 61 6.81 -13.61 0.75
CA ASP A 61 7.71 -14.58 0.12
C ASP A 61 8.82 -13.88 -0.66
N ASN A 62 8.50 -12.82 -1.38
CA ASN A 62 9.48 -12.04 -2.10
C ASN A 62 10.48 -11.36 -1.14
N PHE A 63 10.00 -10.87 0.00
CA PHE A 63 10.88 -10.31 1.03
C PHE A 63 11.86 -11.39 1.53
N ALA A 64 11.36 -12.58 1.80
CA ALA A 64 12.22 -13.68 2.27
C ALA A 64 13.28 -14.04 1.23
N LYS A 65 12.91 -14.12 -0.03
CA LYS A 65 13.83 -14.43 -1.13
C LYS A 65 14.92 -13.38 -1.31
N ARG A 66 14.60 -12.12 -1.04
CA ARG A 66 15.54 -11.01 -1.15
C ARG A 66 16.33 -10.77 0.14
N GLY A 67 16.05 -11.53 1.17
CA GLY A 67 16.72 -11.37 2.45
C GLY A 67 16.34 -10.08 3.19
N VAL A 68 15.12 -9.58 2.98
CA VAL A 68 14.64 -8.38 3.67
C VAL A 68 14.50 -8.65 5.16
N THR A 69 15.22 -7.88 5.97
CA THR A 69 15.22 -7.97 7.43
C THR A 69 14.55 -6.77 8.08
N ALA A 70 14.38 -5.67 7.35
CA ALA A 70 13.75 -4.45 7.84
C ALA A 70 12.91 -3.83 6.72
N TYR A 71 11.73 -3.33 7.10
CA TYR A 71 10.79 -2.72 6.19
C TYR A 71 10.21 -1.49 6.88
N TYR A 72 10.68 -0.31 6.45
CA TYR A 72 10.29 0.96 7.03
C TYR A 72 9.48 1.76 6.02
N ARG A 73 8.39 2.33 6.50
CA ARG A 73 7.58 3.25 5.72
C ARG A 73 7.45 4.53 6.53
N ILE A 74 7.95 5.62 5.99
CA ILE A 74 8.06 6.88 6.70
C ILE A 74 7.09 7.88 6.11
N CYS A 75 6.15 8.35 6.91
CA CYS A 75 5.21 9.38 6.51
C CYS A 75 5.96 10.68 6.19
N ARG A 76 5.76 11.19 4.98
CA ARG A 76 6.32 12.48 4.56
C ARG A 76 5.29 13.58 4.68
N GLU A 77 4.04 13.26 4.39
CA GLU A 77 2.93 14.21 4.46
C GLU A 77 1.65 13.44 4.73
N ALA A 78 0.80 13.99 5.59
CA ALA A 78 -0.54 13.47 5.81
C ALA A 78 -1.45 14.59 6.28
N VAL A 79 -2.63 14.69 5.67
CA VAL A 79 -3.62 15.70 5.98
C VAL A 79 -5.01 15.07 6.05
N PHE A 80 -5.88 15.64 6.87
CA PHE A 80 -7.30 15.30 6.76
C PHE A 80 -7.84 15.79 5.44
N ALA A 81 -8.69 14.99 4.79
CA ALA A 81 -9.33 15.42 3.55
C ALA A 81 -10.16 16.69 3.78
N HIS A 82 -10.19 17.55 2.79
CA HIS A 82 -10.78 18.89 2.90
C HIS A 82 -12.20 18.88 3.46
N ASP A 83 -13.01 17.91 3.04
CA ASP A 83 -14.43 17.84 3.39
C ASP A 83 -14.75 16.71 4.35
N ASP A 84 -13.75 15.94 4.80
CA ASP A 84 -14.02 14.70 5.53
C ASP A 84 -12.95 14.44 6.60
N PRO A 85 -13.25 14.75 7.88
CA PRO A 85 -12.31 14.48 8.97
C PRO A 85 -12.12 12.98 9.25
N ASN A 86 -12.91 12.12 8.61
CA ASN A 86 -12.78 10.67 8.70
C ASN A 86 -11.95 10.10 7.55
N ARG A 87 -11.23 10.95 6.84
CA ARG A 87 -10.35 10.55 5.74
C ARG A 87 -9.02 11.27 5.84
N ILE A 88 -7.94 10.52 5.70
CA ILE A 88 -6.58 11.06 5.65
C ILE A 88 -5.99 10.72 4.28
N GLU A 89 -5.39 11.72 3.63
CA GLU A 89 -4.60 11.53 2.43
C GLU A 89 -3.13 11.73 2.79
N GLY A 90 -2.29 10.78 2.43
CA GLY A 90 -0.89 10.83 2.80
C GLY A 90 0.07 10.33 1.76
N ILE A 91 1.33 10.68 1.97
CA ILE A 91 2.45 10.23 1.16
C ILE A 91 3.50 9.69 2.12
N HIS A 92 4.03 8.51 1.81
CA HIS A 92 5.12 7.93 2.58
C HIS A 92 6.21 7.38 1.68
N GLU A 93 7.38 7.27 2.22
CA GLU A 93 8.55 6.69 1.54
C GLU A 93 8.82 5.30 2.08
N VAL A 94 9.11 4.37 1.17
CA VAL A 94 9.30 2.95 1.49
C VAL A 94 10.77 2.59 1.43
N TYR A 95 11.23 1.93 2.49
CA TYR A 95 12.60 1.43 2.63
C TYR A 95 12.54 -0.05 2.95
N ALA A 96 13.17 -0.88 2.11
CA ALA A 96 13.33 -2.31 2.37
C ALA A 96 14.81 -2.62 2.40
N LEU A 97 15.27 -3.19 3.50
CA LEU A 97 16.71 -3.41 3.75
C LEU A 97 16.99 -4.88 4.00
N SER A 98 18.13 -5.33 3.51
CA SER A 98 18.76 -6.58 3.93
C SER A 98 19.93 -6.18 4.84
N GLY A 99 19.76 -6.35 6.16
CA GLY A 99 20.67 -5.72 7.12
C GLY A 99 20.60 -4.20 6.98
N ALA A 100 21.74 -3.58 6.70
CA ALA A 100 21.80 -2.13 6.46
C ALA A 100 21.76 -1.76 4.98
N THR A 101 21.65 -2.73 4.07
CA THR A 101 21.75 -2.52 2.63
C THR A 101 20.36 -2.45 2.00
N PRO A 102 20.02 -1.36 1.29
CA PRO A 102 18.77 -1.31 0.55
C PRO A 102 18.71 -2.39 -0.54
N VAL A 103 17.58 -3.10 -0.64
CA VAL A 103 17.35 -4.09 -1.70
C VAL A 103 16.85 -3.45 -2.99
N LEU A 104 16.36 -2.23 -2.90
CA LEU A 104 16.00 -1.36 -4.04
C LEU A 104 16.01 0.08 -3.56
N ASP A 105 16.00 1.00 -4.52
CA ASP A 105 15.94 2.43 -4.20
C ASP A 105 14.62 2.77 -3.49
N PRO A 106 14.66 3.62 -2.47
CA PRO A 106 13.43 4.09 -1.82
C PRO A 106 12.46 4.71 -2.83
N TYR A 107 11.18 4.51 -2.59
CA TYR A 107 10.14 5.06 -3.47
C TYR A 107 8.97 5.62 -2.68
N LEU A 108 8.22 6.51 -3.29
CA LEU A 108 7.06 7.15 -2.68
C LEU A 108 5.79 6.36 -2.95
N THR A 109 4.91 6.34 -1.96
CA THR A 109 3.57 5.77 -2.06
C THR A 109 2.55 6.79 -1.58
N GLN A 110 1.46 6.95 -2.32
CA GLN A 110 0.28 7.68 -1.88
C GLN A 110 -0.71 6.69 -1.30
N MET A 111 -1.29 7.00 -0.16
CA MET A 111 -2.27 6.13 0.49
C MET A 111 -3.37 6.96 1.13
N SER A 112 -4.59 6.45 1.03
CA SER A 112 -5.73 7.01 1.76
C SER A 112 -6.05 6.13 2.95
N LEU A 113 -6.39 6.77 4.07
CA LEU A 113 -6.96 6.09 5.23
C LEU A 113 -8.38 6.59 5.44
N ILE A 114 -9.26 5.71 5.85
CA ILE A 114 -10.62 6.08 6.24
C ILE A 114 -10.90 5.59 7.65
N HIS A 115 -11.69 6.35 8.40
CA HIS A 115 -12.10 6.02 9.76
C HIS A 115 -13.48 5.38 9.73
N ARG A 116 -13.56 4.13 10.17
CA ARG A 116 -14.81 3.37 10.27
C ARG A 116 -14.80 2.53 11.54
N ASP A 117 -15.89 2.56 12.28
CA ASP A 117 -16.08 1.74 13.48
C ASP A 117 -14.93 1.87 14.48
N GLY A 118 -14.44 3.10 14.67
CA GLY A 118 -13.37 3.41 15.62
C GLY A 118 -11.97 3.05 15.11
N LYS A 119 -11.82 2.67 13.87
CA LYS A 119 -10.52 2.25 13.29
C LYS A 119 -10.17 3.03 12.04
N TRP A 120 -8.88 3.29 11.87
CA TRP A 120 -8.34 3.81 10.62
C TRP A 120 -7.91 2.66 9.71
N LEU A 121 -8.47 2.61 8.51
CA LEU A 121 -8.29 1.52 7.56
C LEU A 121 -7.70 2.04 6.25
N GLY A 122 -6.83 1.24 5.63
CA GLY A 122 -6.30 1.57 4.30
C GLY A 122 -7.38 1.47 3.24
N ALA A 123 -7.55 2.51 2.43
CA ALA A 123 -8.59 2.60 1.41
C ALA A 123 -8.06 2.60 -0.02
N GLY A 124 -6.78 2.30 -0.19
CA GLY A 124 -6.13 2.23 -1.49
C GLY A 124 -4.78 2.89 -1.45
N LEU A 125 -3.86 2.38 -2.26
CA LEU A 125 -2.54 2.97 -2.37
C LEU A 125 -2.00 2.88 -3.78
N ARG A 126 -1.09 3.81 -4.08
CA ARG A 126 -0.39 3.88 -5.35
C ARG A 126 1.09 4.05 -5.09
N SER A 127 1.90 3.09 -5.53
CA SER A 127 3.34 3.06 -5.31
C SER A 127 4.11 3.37 -6.58
N ALA A 128 5.10 4.25 -6.49
CA ALA A 128 5.99 4.59 -7.59
C ALA A 128 7.10 3.53 -7.72
N THR A 129 6.69 2.30 -7.97
CA THR A 129 7.58 1.15 -8.16
C THR A 129 6.91 0.12 -9.06
N SER A 130 7.69 -0.84 -9.53
CA SER A 130 7.19 -1.92 -10.39
C SER A 130 6.85 -3.16 -9.58
N ASN A 131 5.81 -3.89 -9.99
CA ASN A 131 5.44 -5.16 -9.39
C ASN A 131 6.58 -6.19 -9.41
N LYS A 132 7.50 -6.11 -10.36
CA LYS A 132 8.66 -7.01 -10.41
C LYS A 132 9.53 -6.93 -9.16
N HIS A 133 9.52 -5.81 -8.46
CA HIS A 133 10.29 -5.63 -7.22
C HIS A 133 9.60 -6.25 -6.01
N TRP A 134 8.26 -6.26 -5.97
CA TRP A 134 7.51 -6.72 -4.80
C TRP A 134 6.72 -8.01 -5.02
N GLN A 135 6.32 -8.29 -6.27
CA GLN A 135 5.53 -9.47 -6.63
C GLN A 135 4.24 -9.61 -5.85
N LEU A 136 3.53 -8.51 -5.65
CA LEU A 136 2.17 -8.55 -5.11
C LEU A 136 1.27 -9.41 -5.98
N VAL A 137 1.52 -9.40 -7.28
CA VAL A 137 0.85 -10.25 -8.25
C VAL A 137 1.92 -11.14 -8.90
N LYS A 138 1.83 -12.46 -8.71
CA LYS A 138 2.84 -13.40 -9.24
C LYS A 138 2.82 -13.50 -10.77
N HIS A 139 1.62 -13.46 -11.34
CA HIS A 139 1.41 -13.58 -12.79
C HIS A 139 0.52 -12.41 -13.23
N PRO A 140 1.09 -11.19 -13.30
CA PRO A 140 0.30 -10.03 -13.67
C PRO A 140 -0.15 -10.14 -15.12
N GLU A 141 -1.43 -9.91 -15.33
CA GLU A 141 -1.92 -9.72 -16.70
C GLU A 141 -1.43 -8.36 -17.19
N PRO A 142 -1.08 -8.25 -18.48
CA PRO A 142 -0.75 -6.95 -19.03
C PRO A 142 -1.89 -5.98 -18.79
N ILE A 143 -1.57 -4.75 -18.41
CA ILE A 143 -2.58 -3.71 -18.28
C ILE A 143 -3.23 -3.56 -19.65
N LYS A 144 -4.48 -4.06 -19.76
CA LYS A 144 -5.27 -3.85 -20.96
C LYS A 144 -5.68 -2.39 -20.98
N ALA A 145 -5.58 -1.75 -22.14
CA ALA A 145 -5.99 -0.37 -22.33
C ALA A 145 -7.46 -0.12 -21.96
N SER A 146 -8.22 -1.18 -21.71
CA SER A 146 -9.67 -1.12 -21.54
C SER A 146 -10.21 -0.95 -20.11
N PRO A 147 -9.50 -1.12 -18.99
CA PRO A 147 -10.14 -0.94 -17.67
C PRO A 147 -10.41 0.52 -17.33
N VAL A 148 -9.65 1.45 -17.92
CA VAL A 148 -9.86 2.88 -17.72
C VAL A 148 -10.23 3.49 -19.07
N PRO A 149 -11.41 4.13 -19.20
CA PRO A 149 -11.76 4.80 -20.43
C PRO A 149 -10.67 5.79 -20.83
N GLU A 150 -10.35 5.84 -22.10
CA GLU A 150 -9.35 6.75 -22.64
C GLU A 150 -9.59 8.20 -22.20
N THR A 151 -10.86 8.58 -22.08
CA THR A 151 -11.29 9.88 -21.59
C THR A 151 -10.84 10.15 -20.17
N ALA A 152 -10.88 9.16 -19.28
CA ALA A 152 -10.46 9.32 -17.90
C ALA A 152 -8.94 9.45 -17.80
N LEU A 153 -8.19 8.77 -18.66
CA LEU A 153 -6.74 8.90 -18.71
C LEU A 153 -6.32 10.28 -19.19
N LYS A 154 -7.03 10.85 -20.15
CA LYS A 154 -6.78 12.21 -20.64
C LYS A 154 -7.08 13.26 -19.59
N GLU A 155 -8.11 13.07 -18.79
CA GLU A 155 -8.46 13.96 -17.68
C GLU A 155 -7.40 13.93 -16.58
N THR A 156 -6.78 12.78 -16.36
CA THR A 156 -5.74 12.63 -15.34
C THR A 156 -4.39 13.22 -15.78
N GLN A 157 -4.18 13.44 -17.04
CA GLN A 157 -2.93 13.96 -17.61
C GLN A 157 -2.90 15.49 -17.74
N ILE A 158 -3.98 16.16 -17.40
CA ILE A 158 -4.07 17.63 -17.52
C ILE A 158 -3.58 18.30 -16.22
#